data_42ac6e8fd09e1a37bfc6f7f02280d195
#
_entry.id   42ac6e8fd09e1a37bfc6f7f02280d195
#
_cell.length_a   1.000
_cell.length_b   1.000
_cell.length_c   1.000
_cell.angle_alpha   90.00
_cell.angle_beta   90.00
_cell.angle_gamma   90.00
#
_symmetry.space_group_name_H-M   'P 1'
#
loop_
_entity.id
_entity.type
_entity.pdbx_description
1 polymer ?
#
loop_
_entity_poly.entity_id
_entity_poly.type
_entity_poly.pdbx_seq_one_letter_code
_entity_poly.pdbx_strand_id
1 'polypeptide(L)'
;LASLLKDNGKVFIHIITVRTPNNISSVYTHKYIFPQGRYWNYDAIPSHDKDLKTIQKWYINGFNYSKTFATWLINFDKSQAIVKDFN
;
A
#
# COMPACT_ATOMS: atom_id res chain seq x y z
N LEU A 1 -9.79 9.63 -14.14
CA LEU A 1 -10.53 9.87 -12.89
C LEU A 1 -11.26 11.21 -12.89
N ALA A 2 -10.61 12.28 -13.36
CA ALA A 2 -11.20 13.62 -13.33
C ALA A 2 -12.56 13.69 -14.05
N SER A 3 -12.72 12.94 -15.14
CA SER A 3 -13.97 12.90 -15.90
C SER A 3 -15.16 12.28 -15.14
N LEU A 4 -14.87 11.55 -14.07
CA LEU A 4 -15.88 10.91 -13.22
C LEU A 4 -16.34 11.78 -12.05
N LEU A 5 -15.70 12.92 -11.86
CA LEU A 5 -15.97 13.84 -10.74
C LEU A 5 -16.88 15.00 -11.15
N LYS A 6 -17.68 15.46 -10.21
CA LYS A 6 -18.34 16.76 -10.33
C LYS A 6 -17.31 17.88 -10.17
N ASP A 7 -17.68 19.11 -10.52
CA ASP A 7 -16.76 20.27 -10.53
C ASP A 7 -16.04 20.49 -9.19
N ASN A 8 -16.68 20.21 -8.05
CA ASN A 8 -16.09 20.33 -6.73
C ASN A 8 -15.78 18.96 -6.10
N GLY A 9 -15.70 17.93 -6.93
CA GLY A 9 -15.43 16.56 -6.46
C GLY A 9 -14.01 16.40 -5.93
N LYS A 10 -13.85 15.45 -5.02
CA LYS A 10 -12.54 15.10 -4.43
C LYS A 10 -12.27 13.63 -4.60
N VAL A 11 -10.99 13.29 -4.78
CA VAL A 11 -10.49 11.91 -4.83
C VAL A 11 -9.58 11.70 -3.62
N PHE A 12 -9.75 10.58 -2.97
CA PHE A 12 -8.86 10.12 -1.90
C PHE A 12 -8.13 8.88 -2.36
N ILE A 13 -6.81 8.89 -2.23
CA ILE A 13 -5.95 7.76 -2.59
C ILE A 13 -5.13 7.36 -1.36
N HIS A 14 -5.24 6.09 -0.97
CA HIS A 14 -4.44 5.50 0.10
C HIS A 14 -3.67 4.30 -0.46
N ILE A 15 -2.37 4.40 -0.51
CA ILE A 15 -1.49 3.36 -1.07
C ILE A 15 -0.18 3.26 -0.29
N ILE A 16 0.45 2.10 -0.40
CA ILE A 16 1.81 1.90 0.08
C ILE A 16 2.78 2.53 -0.92
N THR A 17 3.70 3.36 -0.42
CA THR A 17 4.69 4.03 -1.25
C THR A 17 6.10 3.82 -0.72
N VAL A 18 7.08 4.14 -1.55
CA VAL A 18 8.50 4.15 -1.19
C VAL A 18 9.06 5.54 -1.40
N ARG A 19 10.07 5.91 -0.62
CA ARG A 19 10.73 7.21 -0.75
C ARG A 19 11.86 7.23 -1.76
N THR A 20 12.35 6.06 -2.14
CA THR A 20 13.43 5.94 -3.12
C THR A 20 12.88 5.95 -4.53
N PRO A 21 13.66 6.38 -5.54
CA PRO A 21 13.25 6.27 -6.94
C PRO A 21 13.00 4.85 -7.39
N ASN A 22 13.67 3.87 -6.75
CA ASN A 22 13.51 2.46 -7.07
C ASN A 22 12.21 1.93 -6.50
N ASN A 23 11.33 1.45 -7.37
CA ASN A 23 10.03 0.92 -7.00
C ASN A 23 9.94 -0.60 -7.06
N ILE A 24 11.08 -1.29 -7.09
CA ILE A 24 11.15 -2.75 -7.16
C ILE A 24 11.04 -3.32 -5.74
N SER A 25 10.14 -4.27 -5.56
CA SER A 25 10.00 -5.01 -4.30
C SER A 25 11.12 -6.03 -4.14
N SER A 26 11.21 -6.64 -2.96
CA SER A 26 12.15 -7.73 -2.75
C SER A 26 11.84 -8.92 -3.68
N VAL A 27 12.84 -9.74 -3.93
CA VAL A 27 12.68 -10.96 -4.76
C VAL A 27 11.56 -11.85 -4.21
N TYR A 28 11.49 -12.00 -2.90
CA TYR A 28 10.46 -12.80 -2.25
C TYR A 28 9.06 -12.22 -2.49
N THR A 29 8.88 -10.95 -2.27
CA THR A 29 7.60 -10.27 -2.50
C THR A 29 7.18 -10.34 -3.96
N HIS A 30 8.14 -10.10 -4.88
CA HIS A 30 7.88 -10.13 -6.31
C HIS A 30 7.49 -11.53 -6.82
N LYS A 31 8.08 -12.57 -6.25
CA LYS A 31 7.85 -13.94 -6.68
C LYS A 31 6.60 -14.56 -6.05
N TYR A 32 6.37 -14.34 -4.77
CA TYR A 32 5.38 -15.11 -4.00
C TYR A 32 4.17 -14.33 -3.51
N ILE A 33 4.28 -13.03 -3.33
CA ILE A 33 3.20 -12.23 -2.74
C ILE A 33 2.49 -11.41 -3.81
N PHE A 34 3.22 -10.57 -4.51
CA PHE A 34 2.67 -9.71 -5.57
C PHE A 34 3.50 -9.88 -6.84
N PRO A 35 3.28 -10.94 -7.61
CA PRO A 35 4.03 -11.17 -8.85
C PRO A 35 3.94 -9.97 -9.79
N GLN A 36 5.10 -9.48 -10.23
CA GLN A 36 5.22 -8.31 -11.12
C GLN A 36 4.71 -6.99 -10.51
N GLY A 37 4.39 -6.99 -9.20
CA GLY A 37 4.00 -5.78 -8.51
C GLY A 37 5.17 -4.80 -8.34
N ARG A 38 4.84 -3.51 -8.29
CA ARG A 38 5.80 -2.45 -8.03
C ARG A 38 5.21 -1.45 -7.05
N TYR A 39 6.09 -0.81 -6.27
CA TYR A 39 5.68 0.26 -5.38
C TYR A 39 5.68 1.60 -6.11
N TRP A 40 4.74 2.44 -5.76
CA TRP A 40 4.74 3.84 -6.20
C TRP A 40 5.69 4.66 -5.33
N ASN A 41 6.39 5.59 -5.96
CA ASN A 41 7.11 6.60 -5.20
C ASN A 41 6.11 7.55 -4.51
N TYR A 42 6.47 8.02 -3.33
CA TYR A 42 5.59 8.90 -2.54
C TYR A 42 5.16 10.16 -3.31
N ASP A 43 5.99 10.66 -4.19
CA ASP A 43 5.71 11.86 -4.98
C ASP A 43 5.16 11.57 -6.39
N ALA A 44 4.99 10.29 -6.75
CA ALA A 44 4.57 9.93 -8.10
C ALA A 44 3.19 10.46 -8.47
N ILE A 45 2.21 10.30 -7.60
CA ILE A 45 0.84 10.74 -7.89
C ILE A 45 0.76 12.26 -7.95
N PRO A 46 1.29 13.04 -6.99
CA PRO A 46 1.31 14.49 -7.12
C PRO A 46 2.06 14.99 -8.35
N SER A 47 3.14 14.33 -8.77
CA SER A 47 3.94 14.75 -9.93
C SER A 47 3.23 14.54 -11.26
N HIS A 48 2.20 13.70 -11.32
CA HIS A 48 1.39 13.44 -12.52
C HIS A 48 0.03 14.11 -12.47
N ASP A 49 -0.09 15.17 -11.72
CA ASP A 49 -1.31 15.90 -11.45
C ASP A 49 -1.59 16.91 -12.58
N LYS A 50 -2.30 16.45 -13.63
CA LYS A 50 -2.71 17.32 -14.74
C LYS A 50 -4.10 17.91 -14.53
N ASP A 51 -5.05 17.05 -14.20
CA ASP A 51 -6.48 17.40 -14.13
C ASP A 51 -6.97 17.54 -12.68
N LEU A 52 -6.21 17.03 -11.73
CA LEU A 52 -6.54 17.02 -10.31
C LEU A 52 -5.42 17.71 -9.55
N LYS A 53 -5.77 18.62 -8.67
CA LYS A 53 -4.80 19.31 -7.84
C LYS A 53 -4.72 18.65 -6.47
N THR A 54 -3.50 18.35 -6.02
CA THR A 54 -3.28 17.82 -4.68
C THR A 54 -3.63 18.90 -3.64
N ILE A 55 -4.63 18.62 -2.80
CA ILE A 55 -5.06 19.51 -1.74
C ILE A 55 -4.32 19.19 -0.46
N GLN A 56 -4.18 17.91 -0.15
CA GLN A 56 -3.59 17.42 1.08
C GLN A 56 -2.86 16.12 0.85
N LYS A 57 -1.76 15.92 1.57
CA LYS A 57 -0.89 14.76 1.43
C LYS A 57 -0.34 14.39 2.80
N TRP A 58 -0.48 13.10 3.16
CA TRP A 58 -0.01 12.59 4.45
C TRP A 58 1.03 11.49 4.23
N TYR A 59 2.03 11.46 5.07
CA TYR A 59 2.94 10.34 5.19
C TYR A 59 2.67 9.60 6.49
N ILE A 60 2.20 8.37 6.38
CA ILE A 60 1.92 7.53 7.54
C ILE A 60 3.08 6.56 7.72
N ASN A 61 3.71 6.60 8.90
CA ASN A 61 4.89 5.83 9.19
C ASN A 61 4.62 4.33 9.11
N GLY A 62 5.50 3.60 8.43
CA GLY A 62 5.42 2.14 8.27
C GLY A 62 5.50 1.37 9.59
N PHE A 63 5.96 1.95 10.69
CA PHE A 63 5.92 1.32 11.99
C PHE A 63 4.51 0.96 12.46
N ASN A 64 3.49 1.60 11.92
CA ASN A 64 2.11 1.19 12.17
C ASN A 64 1.85 -0.24 11.70
N TYR A 65 2.48 -0.67 10.61
CA TYR A 65 2.40 -2.05 10.14
C TYR A 65 3.06 -3.04 11.09
N SER A 66 4.14 -2.63 11.77
CA SER A 66 4.77 -3.47 12.78
C SER A 66 3.77 -3.89 13.87
N LYS A 67 2.95 -2.96 14.32
CA LYS A 67 1.89 -3.24 15.30
C LYS A 67 0.82 -4.16 14.71
N THR A 68 0.43 -3.93 13.48
CA THR A 68 -0.55 -4.75 12.77
C THR A 68 -0.04 -6.18 12.61
N PHE A 69 1.21 -6.34 12.16
CA PHE A 69 1.81 -7.67 12.01
C PHE A 69 1.95 -8.40 13.32
N ALA A 70 2.29 -7.69 14.41
CA ALA A 70 2.34 -8.30 15.74
C ALA A 70 0.97 -8.87 16.14
N THR A 71 -0.10 -8.13 15.89
CA THR A 71 -1.46 -8.59 16.15
C THR A 71 -1.83 -9.77 15.26
N TRP A 72 -1.49 -9.74 13.99
CA TRP A 72 -1.74 -10.86 13.08
C TRP A 72 -0.99 -12.11 13.50
N LEU A 73 0.25 -11.96 13.97
CA LEU A 73 1.04 -13.09 14.47
C LEU A 73 0.37 -13.75 15.69
N ILE A 74 -0.12 -12.95 16.64
CA ILE A 74 -0.86 -13.45 17.79
C ILE A 74 -2.08 -14.24 17.33
N ASN A 75 -2.85 -13.72 16.41
CA ASN A 75 -4.04 -14.38 15.87
C ASN A 75 -3.68 -15.66 15.11
N PHE A 76 -2.59 -15.64 14.35
CA PHE A 76 -2.08 -16.81 13.65
C PHE A 76 -1.70 -17.92 14.65
N ASP A 77 -0.98 -17.58 15.71
CA ASP A 77 -0.59 -18.54 16.75
C ASP A 77 -1.81 -19.17 17.42
N LYS A 78 -2.84 -18.38 17.69
CA LYS A 78 -4.10 -18.91 18.24
C LYS A 78 -4.83 -19.83 17.26
N SER A 79 -4.59 -19.70 15.98
CA SER A 79 -5.25 -20.48 14.92
C SER A 79 -4.44 -21.68 14.45
N GLN A 80 -3.37 -22.05 15.14
CA GLN A 80 -2.46 -23.13 14.73
C GLN A 80 -3.18 -24.46 14.50
N ALA A 81 -4.15 -24.79 15.37
CA ALA A 81 -4.91 -26.03 15.22
C ALA A 81 -5.67 -26.09 13.90
N ILE A 82 -6.17 -24.94 13.42
CA ILE A 82 -6.89 -24.83 12.15
C ILE A 82 -5.91 -24.87 10.98
N VAL A 83 -4.79 -24.16 11.08
CA VAL A 83 -3.78 -24.05 10.03
C VAL A 83 -3.13 -25.39 9.71
N LYS A 84 -2.93 -26.25 10.70
CA LYS A 84 -2.36 -27.58 10.51
C LYS A 84 -3.17 -28.46 9.56
N ASP A 85 -4.47 -28.24 9.45
CA ASP A 85 -5.35 -29.02 8.59
C ASP A 85 -5.22 -28.66 7.11
N PHE A 86 -4.46 -27.62 6.76
CA PHE A 86 -4.27 -27.15 5.39
C PHE A 86 -2.99 -27.66 4.73
N ASN A 87 -2.30 -28.57 5.32
CA ASN A 87 -1.07 -29.15 4.74
C ASN A 87 -1.38 -30.27 3.73
#